data_6368a57bb1c18d4da413543b4aa0d739
#
_entry.id   6368a57bb1c18d4da413543b4aa0d739
#
_cell.length_a   1.000
_cell.length_b   1.000
_cell.length_c   1.000
_cell.angle_alpha   90.00
_cell.angle_beta   90.00
_cell.angle_gamma   90.00
#
_symmetry.space_group_name_H-M   'P 1'
#
loop_
_entity.id
_entity.type
_entity.pdbx_description
1 polymer ?
#
loop_
_entity_poly.entity_id
_entity_poly.type
_entity_poly.pdbx_seq_one_letter_code
_entity_poly.pdbx_strand_id
1 'polypeptide(L)'
;MNDQTLPPDYLEFAEELADAAAKVTLTYFRLPLEVENKEAERFDPVTLADKGAERAMRDLIAQRFPSHGVLGEEEENIAGEEPWTWVLDPVDGTRSFISGIPLWGTLIALNDGTRPALGVMDQPFTRERFIGDGSTASLNGRPIQTRACRNLADATLMVTSPEHFQQPPYSDLFSKLSSEVRLVRYSGDCYAYCMLALGLVDIVLDPGLKPYDIQALMPIIQGAGGVVTRWDGGDAQNGGDVIACGDPRLHAQILELMQSS
;
A
#
# COMPACT_ATOMS: atom_id res chain seq x y z
N MET A 1 -13.72 22.79 3.30
CA MET A 1 -12.51 21.98 3.09
C MET A 1 -11.37 22.81 3.66
N ASN A 2 -10.84 22.39 4.80
CA ASN A 2 -9.63 23.03 5.34
C ASN A 2 -8.46 22.55 4.49
N ASP A 3 -7.95 23.45 3.65
CA ASP A 3 -6.72 23.27 2.89
C ASP A 3 -5.53 23.44 3.87
N GLN A 4 -5.36 22.48 4.78
CA GLN A 4 -4.19 22.43 5.63
C GLN A 4 -3.11 21.73 4.83
N THR A 5 -2.24 22.51 4.18
CA THR A 5 -0.96 22.00 3.69
C THR A 5 -0.24 21.30 4.84
N LEU A 6 0.17 20.07 4.58
CA LEU A 6 0.91 19.26 5.55
C LEU A 6 2.15 20.05 6.00
N PRO A 7 2.42 20.14 7.31
CA PRO A 7 3.66 20.73 7.78
C PRO A 7 4.87 20.05 7.12
N PRO A 8 5.87 20.80 6.60
CA PRO A 8 7.05 20.21 5.95
C PRO A 8 7.81 19.19 6.81
N ASP A 9 7.78 19.40 8.11
CA ASP A 9 8.44 18.52 9.09
C ASP A 9 7.93 17.08 9.05
N TYR A 10 6.65 16.85 8.69
CA TYR A 10 6.09 15.51 8.63
C TYR A 10 6.57 14.72 7.41
N LEU A 11 6.77 15.38 6.28
CA LEU A 11 7.33 14.76 5.10
C LEU A 11 8.79 14.36 5.33
N GLU A 12 9.62 15.29 5.84
CA GLU A 12 11.02 15.01 6.17
C GLU A 12 11.14 13.86 7.17
N PHE A 13 10.27 13.83 8.16
CA PHE A 13 10.27 12.76 9.15
C PHE A 13 9.80 11.41 8.58
N ALA A 14 8.83 11.39 7.68
CA ALA A 14 8.43 10.15 7.00
C ALA A 14 9.59 9.57 6.15
N GLU A 15 10.39 10.43 5.52
CA GLU A 15 11.60 10.00 4.81
C GLU A 15 12.68 9.47 5.78
N GLU A 16 12.81 10.07 6.97
CA GLU A 16 13.71 9.58 8.02
C GLU A 16 13.28 8.20 8.54
N LEU A 17 11.96 7.98 8.71
CA LEU A 17 11.42 6.66 9.07
C LEU A 17 11.74 5.62 7.99
N ALA A 18 11.54 5.95 6.71
CA ALA A 18 11.87 5.07 5.59
C ALA A 18 13.37 4.73 5.56
N ASP A 19 14.24 5.70 5.80
CA ASP A 19 15.70 5.47 5.89
C ASP A 19 16.09 4.57 7.06
N ALA A 20 15.38 4.66 8.18
CA ALA A 20 15.61 3.80 9.33
C ALA A 20 15.18 2.35 9.04
N ALA A 21 13.99 2.16 8.47
CA ALA A 21 13.50 0.86 8.04
C ALA A 21 14.40 0.22 6.97
N ALA A 22 14.84 1.00 5.97
CA ALA A 22 15.73 0.55 4.90
C ALA A 22 17.06 -0.04 5.43
N LYS A 23 17.65 0.58 6.46
CA LYS A 23 18.88 0.07 7.07
C LYS A 23 18.70 -1.32 7.66
N VAL A 24 17.53 -1.59 8.23
CA VAL A 24 17.20 -2.89 8.83
C VAL A 24 16.87 -3.89 7.73
N THR A 25 15.91 -3.58 6.87
CA THR A 25 15.41 -4.52 5.85
C THR A 25 16.50 -4.96 4.87
N LEU A 26 17.36 -4.05 4.41
CA LEU A 26 18.49 -4.38 3.53
C LEU A 26 19.53 -5.28 4.18
N THR A 27 19.64 -5.28 5.52
CA THR A 27 20.56 -6.18 6.23
C THR A 27 20.13 -7.64 6.11
N TYR A 28 18.84 -7.89 5.89
CA TYR A 28 18.28 -9.23 5.83
C TYR A 28 17.90 -9.68 4.42
N PHE A 29 17.61 -8.76 3.51
CA PHE A 29 17.14 -9.10 2.17
C PHE A 29 18.15 -9.97 1.40
N ARG A 30 17.67 -11.09 0.85
CA ARG A 30 18.48 -12.10 0.12
C ARG A 30 19.53 -12.82 0.97
N LEU A 31 19.35 -12.83 2.29
CA LEU A 31 20.13 -13.69 3.18
C LEU A 31 19.26 -14.87 3.66
N PRO A 32 19.88 -15.97 4.15
CA PRO A 32 19.13 -17.01 4.84
C PRO A 32 18.41 -16.44 6.07
N LEU A 33 17.10 -16.54 6.10
CA LEU A 33 16.25 -16.02 7.18
C LEU A 33 15.58 -17.16 7.94
N GLU A 34 15.48 -17.02 9.25
CA GLU A 34 14.47 -17.74 10.02
C GLU A 34 13.13 -17.05 9.80
N VAL A 35 12.15 -17.82 9.31
CA VAL A 35 10.80 -17.34 9.02
C VAL A 35 9.87 -17.91 10.07
N GLU A 36 9.22 -17.05 10.84
CA GLU A 36 8.13 -17.41 11.72
C GLU A 36 6.81 -17.35 10.94
N ASN A 37 5.83 -18.18 11.29
CA ASN A 37 4.49 -18.10 10.72
C ASN A 37 3.53 -17.54 11.77
N LYS A 38 2.87 -16.41 11.47
CA LYS A 38 1.94 -15.74 12.38
C LYS A 38 0.64 -16.53 12.56
N GLU A 39 0.19 -17.27 11.53
CA GLU A 39 -1.08 -17.97 11.53
C GLU A 39 -0.88 -19.50 11.42
N ALA A 40 -1.68 -20.29 12.14
CA ALA A 40 -1.58 -21.74 12.12
C ALA A 40 -2.18 -22.36 10.85
N GLU A 41 -3.22 -21.76 10.28
CA GLU A 41 -4.00 -22.32 9.16
C GLU A 41 -3.56 -21.75 7.80
N ARG A 42 -2.86 -20.62 7.78
CA ARG A 42 -2.39 -19.93 6.57
C ARG A 42 -0.92 -19.57 6.73
N PHE A 43 -0.16 -19.65 5.64
CA PHE A 43 1.22 -19.18 5.64
C PHE A 43 1.25 -17.65 5.60
N ASP A 44 1.53 -17.05 6.76
CA ASP A 44 1.69 -15.62 6.99
C ASP A 44 3.08 -15.38 7.61
N PRO A 45 4.11 -15.21 6.77
CA PRO A 45 5.49 -15.16 7.23
C PRO A 45 5.84 -13.82 7.87
N VAL A 46 6.59 -13.87 8.95
CA VAL A 46 7.26 -12.70 9.57
C VAL A 46 8.73 -13.02 9.79
N THR A 47 9.56 -12.02 9.69
CA THR A 47 11.00 -12.16 9.87
C THR A 47 11.53 -11.15 10.89
N LEU A 48 12.81 -11.29 11.26
CA LEU A 48 13.50 -10.30 12.04
C LEU A 48 13.61 -8.93 11.34
N ALA A 49 13.49 -8.91 10.01
CA ALA A 49 13.48 -7.68 9.24
C ALA A 49 12.23 -6.85 9.53
N ASP A 50 11.04 -7.50 9.53
CA ASP A 50 9.76 -6.85 9.79
C ASP A 50 9.75 -6.25 11.20
N LYS A 51 9.97 -7.08 12.22
CA LYS A 51 9.98 -6.67 13.62
C LYS A 51 11.03 -5.60 13.91
N GLY A 52 12.22 -5.74 13.35
CA GLY A 52 13.32 -4.79 13.55
C GLY A 52 13.08 -3.45 12.88
N ALA A 53 12.50 -3.44 11.68
CA ALA A 53 12.19 -2.22 10.93
C ALA A 53 11.05 -1.45 11.62
N GLU A 54 9.98 -2.13 12.05
CA GLU A 54 8.91 -1.48 12.79
C GLU A 54 9.41 -0.86 14.10
N ARG A 55 10.21 -1.61 14.85
CA ARG A 55 10.81 -1.10 16.11
C ARG A 55 11.65 0.15 15.86
N ALA A 56 12.49 0.17 14.83
CA ALA A 56 13.32 1.32 14.50
C ALA A 56 12.47 2.58 14.17
N MET A 57 11.37 2.41 13.42
CA MET A 57 10.45 3.50 13.13
C MET A 57 9.73 4.00 14.39
N ARG A 58 9.20 3.09 15.22
CA ARG A 58 8.51 3.42 16.47
C ARG A 58 9.40 4.18 17.46
N ASP A 59 10.66 3.79 17.58
CA ASP A 59 11.62 4.46 18.47
C ASP A 59 11.85 5.93 18.03
N LEU A 60 11.90 6.21 16.73
CA LEU A 60 12.00 7.56 16.19
C LEU A 60 10.72 8.37 16.43
N ILE A 61 9.54 7.75 16.20
CA ILE A 61 8.25 8.39 16.46
C ILE A 61 8.13 8.78 17.94
N ALA A 62 8.43 7.86 18.85
CA ALA A 62 8.37 8.11 20.29
C ALA A 62 9.30 9.25 20.74
N GLN A 63 10.44 9.44 20.07
CA GLN A 63 11.39 10.52 20.37
C GLN A 63 10.92 11.87 19.83
N ARG A 64 10.37 11.93 18.61
CA ARG A 64 10.06 13.21 17.94
C ARG A 64 8.61 13.63 18.08
N PHE A 65 7.67 12.68 18.10
CA PHE A 65 6.22 12.90 18.17
C PHE A 65 5.57 11.98 19.22
N PRO A 66 5.92 12.10 20.51
CA PRO A 66 5.46 11.19 21.57
C PRO A 66 3.93 11.25 21.81
N SER A 67 3.25 12.30 21.35
CA SER A 67 1.79 12.46 21.43
C SER A 67 1.02 11.86 20.25
N HIS A 68 1.73 11.44 19.17
CA HIS A 68 1.09 10.79 18.04
C HIS A 68 0.75 9.33 18.32
N GLY A 69 -0.33 8.84 17.70
CA GLY A 69 -0.64 7.42 17.69
C GLY A 69 0.28 6.64 16.74
N VAL A 70 0.38 5.33 16.98
CA VAL A 70 1.06 4.41 16.06
C VAL A 70 0.20 3.16 15.88
N LEU A 71 -0.11 2.83 14.64
CA LEU A 71 -0.74 1.59 14.21
C LEU A 71 0.28 0.84 13.34
N GLY A 72 0.71 -0.32 13.75
CA GLY A 72 1.67 -1.14 13.02
C GLY A 72 1.16 -2.55 12.78
N GLU A 73 1.86 -3.29 11.95
CA GLU A 73 1.55 -4.69 11.67
C GLU A 73 2.09 -5.63 12.75
N GLU A 74 3.28 -5.34 13.30
CA GLU A 74 4.05 -6.28 14.10
C GLU A 74 3.91 -6.11 15.60
N GLU A 75 3.65 -4.90 16.06
CA GLU A 75 3.57 -4.57 17.48
C GLU A 75 2.21 -3.96 17.86
N GLU A 76 1.89 -3.99 19.14
CA GLU A 76 0.65 -3.41 19.67
C GLU A 76 0.49 -1.94 19.31
N ASN A 77 -0.74 -1.55 18.98
CA ASN A 77 -1.07 -0.18 18.63
C ASN A 77 -0.93 0.75 19.83
N ILE A 78 -0.45 1.96 19.58
CA ILE A 78 -0.32 3.03 20.58
C ILE A 78 -1.37 4.09 20.24
N ALA A 79 -2.26 4.37 21.18
CA ALA A 79 -3.19 5.48 21.05
C ALA A 79 -2.47 6.81 21.29
N GLY A 80 -2.64 7.77 20.39
CA GLY A 80 -2.10 9.12 20.55
C GLY A 80 -2.99 10.02 21.40
N GLU A 81 -2.42 11.11 21.90
CA GLU A 81 -3.15 12.21 22.53
C GLU A 81 -3.60 13.26 21.51
N GLU A 82 -2.95 13.29 20.35
CA GLU A 82 -3.27 14.11 19.19
C GLU A 82 -3.98 13.29 18.09
N PRO A 83 -4.66 13.93 17.12
CA PRO A 83 -5.36 13.19 16.05
C PRO A 83 -4.42 12.45 15.08
N TRP A 84 -3.13 12.80 15.08
CA TRP A 84 -2.15 12.23 14.17
C TRP A 84 -1.77 10.80 14.54
N THR A 85 -1.82 9.90 13.56
CA THR A 85 -1.43 8.50 13.73
C THR A 85 -0.50 8.06 12.60
N TRP A 86 0.67 7.57 12.94
CA TRP A 86 1.57 6.89 12.02
C TRP A 86 1.07 5.47 11.79
N VAL A 87 0.90 5.10 10.54
CA VAL A 87 0.44 3.75 10.14
C VAL A 87 1.58 3.09 9.37
N LEU A 88 2.05 1.95 9.89
CA LEU A 88 3.31 1.33 9.48
C LEU A 88 3.10 -0.11 9.03
N ASP A 89 3.62 -0.43 7.86
CA ASP A 89 3.93 -1.78 7.45
C ASP A 89 5.43 -1.85 7.09
N PRO A 90 6.23 -2.52 7.91
CA PRO A 90 7.67 -2.55 7.71
C PRO A 90 8.12 -3.27 6.44
N VAL A 91 7.40 -4.35 6.04
CA VAL A 91 7.72 -5.15 4.86
C VAL A 91 6.43 -5.69 4.23
N ASP A 92 5.65 -4.81 3.58
CA ASP A 92 4.56 -5.29 2.74
C ASP A 92 5.11 -6.14 1.58
N GLY A 93 4.52 -7.29 1.35
CA GLY A 93 5.04 -8.28 0.41
C GLY A 93 6.11 -9.21 1.04
N THR A 94 5.95 -9.62 2.30
CA THR A 94 6.89 -10.50 3.02
C THR A 94 7.17 -11.79 2.25
N ARG A 95 6.21 -12.34 1.50
CA ARG A 95 6.42 -13.51 0.62
C ARG A 95 7.43 -13.22 -0.49
N SER A 96 7.37 -12.05 -1.09
CA SER A 96 8.35 -11.58 -2.07
C SER A 96 9.71 -11.36 -1.42
N PHE A 97 9.72 -10.77 -0.22
CA PHE A 97 10.95 -10.52 0.55
C PHE A 97 11.72 -11.81 0.84
N ILE A 98 11.07 -12.82 1.44
CA ILE A 98 11.72 -14.11 1.77
C ILE A 98 12.13 -14.91 0.54
N SER A 99 11.48 -14.66 -0.61
CA SER A 99 11.84 -15.25 -1.89
C SER A 99 12.95 -14.51 -2.64
N GLY A 100 13.44 -13.38 -2.09
CA GLY A 100 14.47 -12.54 -2.71
C GLY A 100 13.99 -11.78 -3.94
N ILE A 101 12.68 -11.65 -4.13
CA ILE A 101 12.05 -10.91 -5.23
C ILE A 101 11.81 -9.47 -4.77
N PRO A 102 12.27 -8.43 -5.50
CA PRO A 102 12.17 -7.04 -5.04
C PRO A 102 10.78 -6.42 -5.30
N LEU A 103 9.70 -7.17 -5.04
CA LEU A 103 8.30 -6.73 -5.10
C LEU A 103 7.74 -6.64 -3.67
N TRP A 104 8.41 -5.89 -2.84
CA TRP A 104 8.06 -5.60 -1.46
C TRP A 104 8.38 -4.13 -1.18
N GLY A 105 7.88 -3.57 -0.08
CA GLY A 105 8.20 -2.22 0.30
C GLY A 105 7.89 -1.94 1.76
N THR A 106 8.46 -0.88 2.31
CA THR A 106 8.06 -0.31 3.60
C THR A 106 6.97 0.72 3.34
N LEU A 107 5.84 0.57 4.01
CA LEU A 107 4.71 1.49 3.94
C LEU A 107 4.64 2.37 5.19
N ILE A 108 4.56 3.67 4.99
CA ILE A 108 4.46 4.66 6.06
C ILE A 108 3.35 5.64 5.68
N ALA A 109 2.28 5.69 6.46
CA ALA A 109 1.27 6.72 6.34
C ALA A 109 1.22 7.62 7.57
N LEU A 110 0.83 8.86 7.38
CA LEU A 110 0.39 9.75 8.44
C LEU A 110 -1.09 10.06 8.25
N ASN A 111 -1.91 9.58 9.18
CA ASN A 111 -3.35 9.85 9.22
C ASN A 111 -3.64 11.06 10.11
N ASP A 112 -4.49 11.98 9.64
CA ASP A 112 -4.84 13.22 10.35
C ASP A 112 -6.01 13.06 11.33
N GLY A 113 -6.44 11.80 11.56
CA GLY A 113 -7.63 11.45 12.34
C GLY A 113 -8.90 11.36 11.50
N THR A 114 -8.84 11.75 10.24
CA THR A 114 -9.96 11.66 9.28
C THR A 114 -9.59 10.90 8.02
N ARG A 115 -8.35 11.02 7.56
CA ARG A 115 -7.83 10.38 6.34
C ARG A 115 -6.31 10.25 6.38
N PRO A 116 -5.74 9.35 5.59
CA PRO A 116 -4.31 9.38 5.29
C PRO A 116 -3.95 10.68 4.54
N ALA A 117 -3.16 11.53 5.18
CA ALA A 117 -2.76 12.83 4.65
C ALA A 117 -1.39 12.79 3.96
N LEU A 118 -0.56 11.80 4.30
CA LEU A 118 0.75 11.55 3.69
C LEU A 118 0.95 10.06 3.55
N GLY A 119 1.56 9.64 2.45
CA GLY A 119 1.98 8.26 2.23
C GLY A 119 3.37 8.18 1.62
N VAL A 120 4.15 7.23 2.13
CA VAL A 120 5.45 6.83 1.59
C VAL A 120 5.44 5.33 1.35
N MET A 121 5.84 4.91 0.17
CA MET A 121 6.27 3.54 -0.11
C MET A 121 7.74 3.57 -0.50
N ASP A 122 8.58 2.90 0.28
CA ASP A 122 10.02 2.81 0.04
C ASP A 122 10.43 1.38 -0.32
N GLN A 123 11.01 1.22 -1.51
CA GLN A 123 11.66 -0.01 -1.94
C GLN A 123 13.20 0.24 -2.01
N PRO A 124 13.90 0.00 -0.90
CA PRO A 124 15.29 0.46 -0.77
C PRO A 124 16.28 -0.33 -1.63
N PHE A 125 15.98 -1.58 -2.02
CA PHE A 125 16.86 -2.38 -2.87
C PHE A 125 16.87 -1.88 -4.31
N THR A 126 15.72 -1.46 -4.86
CA THR A 126 15.63 -0.81 -6.18
C THR A 126 15.92 0.68 -6.10
N ARG A 127 15.95 1.26 -4.88
CA ARG A 127 16.12 2.70 -4.61
C ARG A 127 14.98 3.52 -5.17
N GLU A 128 13.76 3.05 -4.96
CA GLU A 128 12.54 3.71 -5.39
C GLU A 128 11.74 4.12 -4.17
N ARG A 129 11.51 5.44 -4.04
CA ARG A 129 10.68 6.00 -2.99
C ARG A 129 9.54 6.78 -3.61
N PHE A 130 8.33 6.30 -3.37
CA PHE A 130 7.09 6.94 -3.77
C PHE A 130 6.56 7.74 -2.60
N ILE A 131 6.14 8.97 -2.86
CA ILE A 131 5.58 9.88 -1.86
C ILE A 131 4.35 10.55 -2.47
N GLY A 132 3.26 10.64 -1.67
CA GLY A 132 2.04 11.34 -2.06
C GLY A 132 1.33 11.98 -0.88
N ASP A 133 0.65 13.11 -1.13
CA ASP A 133 -0.13 13.88 -0.14
C ASP A 133 -1.63 13.95 -0.50
N GLY A 134 -2.04 13.14 -1.48
CA GLY A 134 -3.40 13.13 -2.02
C GLY A 134 -3.64 14.21 -3.09
N SER A 135 -2.77 15.22 -3.21
CA SER A 135 -2.83 16.26 -4.24
C SER A 135 -1.74 16.09 -5.29
N THR A 136 -0.59 15.63 -4.87
CA THR A 136 0.58 15.35 -5.70
C THR A 136 1.19 14.01 -5.34
N ALA A 137 1.89 13.40 -6.31
CA ALA A 137 2.70 12.20 -6.08
C ALA A 137 4.02 12.28 -6.83
N SER A 138 5.05 11.63 -6.29
CA SER A 138 6.38 11.61 -6.87
C SER A 138 7.06 10.24 -6.68
N LEU A 139 7.97 9.92 -7.61
CA LEU A 139 8.98 8.87 -7.48
C LEU A 139 10.36 9.52 -7.42
N ASN A 140 11.08 9.34 -6.31
CA ASN A 140 12.40 9.95 -6.10
C ASN A 140 12.39 11.45 -6.40
N GLY A 141 11.37 12.18 -5.93
CA GLY A 141 11.19 13.63 -6.14
C GLY A 141 10.73 14.03 -7.56
N ARG A 142 10.54 13.09 -8.49
CA ARG A 142 10.01 13.38 -9.84
C ARG A 142 8.50 13.17 -9.84
N PRO A 143 7.70 14.16 -10.25
CA PRO A 143 6.24 14.01 -10.33
C PRO A 143 5.84 12.80 -11.18
N ILE A 144 4.84 12.06 -10.72
CA ILE A 144 4.26 10.92 -11.41
C ILE A 144 2.76 11.14 -11.63
N GLN A 145 2.21 10.42 -12.59
CA GLN A 145 0.81 10.50 -12.95
C GLN A 145 0.31 9.17 -13.49
N THR A 146 -0.93 8.82 -13.13
CA THR A 146 -1.63 7.69 -13.72
C THR A 146 -1.89 7.91 -15.21
N ARG A 147 -2.17 6.84 -15.95
CA ARG A 147 -2.56 6.96 -17.37
C ARG A 147 -4.06 6.84 -17.55
N ALA A 148 -4.57 7.47 -18.61
CA ALA A 148 -5.95 7.29 -19.03
C ALA A 148 -6.14 5.89 -19.64
N CYS A 149 -7.11 5.14 -19.12
CA CYS A 149 -7.57 3.85 -19.66
C CYS A 149 -9.10 3.80 -19.60
N ARG A 150 -9.76 3.87 -20.76
CA ARG A 150 -11.22 4.02 -20.83
C ARG A 150 -11.98 2.70 -20.92
N ASN A 151 -11.31 1.64 -21.38
CA ASN A 151 -11.95 0.36 -21.67
C ASN A 151 -11.23 -0.77 -20.94
N LEU A 152 -11.98 -1.71 -20.38
CA LEU A 152 -11.41 -2.93 -19.77
C LEU A 152 -10.51 -3.70 -20.72
N ALA A 153 -10.90 -3.81 -22.00
CA ALA A 153 -10.14 -4.53 -23.03
C ALA A 153 -8.72 -3.95 -23.29
N ASP A 154 -8.44 -2.73 -22.85
CA ASP A 154 -7.13 -2.09 -22.95
C ASP A 154 -6.35 -2.16 -21.64
N ALA A 155 -7.01 -2.54 -20.54
CA ALA A 155 -6.47 -2.45 -19.20
C ALA A 155 -5.48 -3.58 -18.85
N THR A 156 -4.53 -3.24 -18.00
CA THR A 156 -3.68 -4.19 -17.26
C THR A 156 -4.18 -4.26 -15.82
N LEU A 157 -4.60 -5.45 -15.40
CA LEU A 157 -5.01 -5.79 -14.04
C LEU A 157 -3.83 -6.42 -13.30
N MET A 158 -3.57 -5.97 -12.08
CA MET A 158 -2.71 -6.68 -11.13
C MET A 158 -3.51 -7.11 -9.90
N VAL A 159 -3.18 -8.29 -9.38
CA VAL A 159 -3.63 -8.81 -8.09
C VAL A 159 -2.44 -9.44 -7.38
N THR A 160 -2.42 -9.41 -6.07
CA THR A 160 -1.32 -9.98 -5.29
C THR A 160 -1.22 -11.48 -5.48
N SER A 161 -2.29 -12.23 -5.31
CA SER A 161 -2.28 -13.68 -5.54
C SER A 161 -3.62 -14.18 -6.10
N PRO A 162 -3.59 -15.10 -7.10
CA PRO A 162 -4.81 -15.75 -7.56
C PRO A 162 -5.47 -16.62 -6.49
N GLU A 163 -4.73 -17.01 -5.47
CA GLU A 163 -5.23 -17.80 -4.34
C GLU A 163 -6.29 -17.05 -3.52
N HIS A 164 -6.23 -15.73 -3.50
CA HIS A 164 -7.22 -14.88 -2.82
C HIS A 164 -8.60 -14.93 -3.49
N PHE A 165 -8.67 -15.44 -4.72
CA PHE A 165 -9.88 -15.47 -5.55
C PHE A 165 -10.41 -16.90 -5.81
N GLN A 166 -10.08 -17.88 -4.96
CA GLN A 166 -10.50 -19.26 -5.17
C GLN A 166 -11.95 -19.56 -4.79
N GLN A 167 -12.55 -18.73 -3.95
CA GLN A 167 -13.90 -18.94 -3.42
C GLN A 167 -14.85 -17.80 -3.79
N PRO A 168 -16.15 -18.08 -4.00
CA PRO A 168 -17.16 -17.03 -4.15
C PRO A 168 -17.23 -16.11 -2.92
N PRO A 169 -17.54 -14.82 -3.07
CA PRO A 169 -17.87 -14.15 -4.34
C PRO A 169 -16.63 -13.72 -5.15
N TYR A 170 -15.44 -13.86 -4.60
CA TYR A 170 -14.19 -13.38 -5.22
C TYR A 170 -13.86 -14.08 -6.54
N SER A 171 -14.10 -15.41 -6.62
CA SER A 171 -13.83 -16.20 -7.83
C SER A 171 -14.64 -15.75 -9.03
N ASP A 172 -15.92 -15.43 -8.82
CA ASP A 172 -16.82 -15.04 -9.90
C ASP A 172 -16.45 -13.66 -10.44
N LEU A 173 -16.20 -12.71 -9.53
CA LEU A 173 -15.74 -11.37 -9.89
C LEU A 173 -14.41 -11.41 -10.64
N PHE A 174 -13.42 -12.12 -10.10
CA PHE A 174 -12.10 -12.21 -10.72
C PHE A 174 -12.15 -12.89 -12.08
N SER A 175 -12.92 -13.97 -12.23
CA SER A 175 -13.11 -14.67 -13.50
C SER A 175 -13.71 -13.73 -14.56
N LYS A 176 -14.75 -12.97 -14.20
CA LYS A 176 -15.39 -11.99 -15.08
C LYS A 176 -14.40 -10.89 -15.47
N LEU A 177 -13.78 -10.23 -14.50
CA LEU A 177 -12.88 -9.12 -14.76
C LEU A 177 -11.63 -9.56 -15.55
N SER A 178 -11.02 -10.69 -15.19
CA SER A 178 -9.83 -11.22 -15.87
C SER A 178 -10.09 -11.62 -17.33
N SER A 179 -11.32 -12.00 -17.68
CA SER A 179 -11.70 -12.32 -19.07
C SER A 179 -11.91 -11.08 -19.94
N GLU A 180 -12.13 -9.91 -19.34
CA GLU A 180 -12.41 -8.67 -20.06
C GLU A 180 -11.18 -7.76 -20.24
N VAL A 181 -10.13 -7.95 -19.42
CA VAL A 181 -8.92 -7.12 -19.49
C VAL A 181 -7.90 -7.65 -20.50
N ARG A 182 -7.05 -6.75 -21.00
CA ARG A 182 -5.98 -7.12 -21.95
C ARG A 182 -4.92 -8.02 -21.33
N LEU A 183 -4.56 -7.80 -20.07
CA LEU A 183 -3.46 -8.46 -19.39
C LEU A 183 -3.75 -8.59 -17.90
N VAL A 184 -3.51 -9.77 -17.34
CA VAL A 184 -3.48 -9.99 -15.89
C VAL A 184 -2.05 -10.26 -15.44
N ARG A 185 -1.65 -9.61 -14.35
CA ARG A 185 -0.36 -9.83 -13.66
C ARG A 185 -0.60 -10.18 -12.19
N TYR A 186 0.34 -10.89 -11.61
CA TYR A 186 0.30 -11.37 -10.23
C TYR A 186 1.56 -10.96 -9.47
N SER A 187 1.51 -11.02 -8.15
CA SER A 187 2.63 -10.78 -7.24
C SER A 187 3.15 -9.34 -7.34
N GLY A 188 2.38 -8.41 -6.82
CA GLY A 188 2.80 -7.00 -6.83
C GLY A 188 2.80 -6.38 -5.44
N ASP A 189 1.97 -6.87 -4.55
CA ASP A 189 1.77 -6.31 -3.23
C ASP A 189 1.69 -4.77 -3.31
N CYS A 190 2.27 -4.00 -2.42
CA CYS A 190 2.32 -2.52 -2.51
C CYS A 190 2.92 -1.99 -3.81
N TYR A 191 3.85 -2.73 -4.40
CA TYR A 191 4.53 -2.30 -5.62
C TYR A 191 3.58 -2.23 -6.83
N ALA A 192 2.52 -3.06 -6.87
CA ALA A 192 1.48 -3.00 -7.90
C ALA A 192 0.76 -1.63 -7.90
N TYR A 193 0.42 -1.13 -6.73
CA TYR A 193 -0.22 0.19 -6.54
C TYR A 193 0.69 1.33 -6.98
N CYS A 194 2.00 1.21 -6.74
CA CYS A 194 2.98 2.18 -7.22
C CYS A 194 3.14 2.15 -8.75
N MET A 195 3.07 0.97 -9.37
CA MET A 195 3.07 0.86 -10.83
C MET A 195 1.79 1.45 -11.44
N LEU A 196 0.67 1.38 -10.74
CA LEU A 196 -0.56 2.08 -11.11
C LEU A 196 -0.37 3.61 -11.04
N ALA A 197 0.20 4.11 -9.95
CA ALA A 197 0.48 5.55 -9.80
C ALA A 197 1.46 6.08 -10.87
N LEU A 198 2.37 5.22 -11.37
CA LEU A 198 3.27 5.53 -12.50
C LEU A 198 2.59 5.45 -13.88
N GLY A 199 1.32 5.02 -13.97
CA GLY A 199 0.61 4.84 -15.24
C GLY A 199 1.05 3.61 -16.05
N LEU A 200 1.64 2.61 -15.41
CA LEU A 200 2.07 1.36 -16.06
C LEU A 200 1.06 0.23 -15.90
N VAL A 201 0.22 0.30 -14.86
CA VAL A 201 -0.88 -0.60 -14.55
C VAL A 201 -2.16 0.23 -14.47
N ASP A 202 -3.31 -0.35 -14.75
CA ASP A 202 -4.59 0.36 -14.82
C ASP A 202 -5.50 0.04 -13.65
N ILE A 203 -5.44 -1.20 -13.16
CA ILE A 203 -6.31 -1.74 -12.10
C ILE A 203 -5.46 -2.56 -11.14
N VAL A 204 -5.63 -2.34 -9.84
CA VAL A 204 -5.17 -3.25 -8.79
C VAL A 204 -6.37 -3.67 -7.95
N LEU A 205 -6.48 -4.96 -7.65
CA LEU A 205 -7.62 -5.56 -6.97
C LEU A 205 -7.12 -6.56 -5.94
N ASP A 206 -7.30 -6.25 -4.66
CA ASP A 206 -6.91 -7.16 -3.57
C ASP A 206 -8.00 -7.23 -2.49
N PRO A 207 -8.45 -8.43 -2.11
CA PRO A 207 -9.38 -8.62 -1.01
C PRO A 207 -8.65 -8.72 0.33
N GLY A 208 -9.33 -8.26 1.39
CA GLY A 208 -8.95 -8.53 2.78
C GLY A 208 -7.76 -7.73 3.30
N LEU A 209 -7.41 -6.61 2.67
CA LEU A 209 -6.32 -5.73 3.14
C LEU A 209 -6.58 -5.19 4.56
N LYS A 210 -5.49 -4.87 5.26
CA LYS A 210 -5.50 -4.20 6.55
C LYS A 210 -5.23 -2.70 6.38
N PRO A 211 -5.45 -1.86 7.41
CA PRO A 211 -5.16 -0.44 7.32
C PRO A 211 -3.71 -0.13 6.95
N TYR A 212 -2.75 -0.91 7.44
CA TYR A 212 -1.33 -0.70 7.19
C TYR A 212 -0.92 -1.06 5.76
N ASP A 213 -1.66 -1.96 5.07
CA ASP A 213 -1.40 -2.33 3.66
C ASP A 213 -1.81 -1.22 2.68
N ILE A 214 -2.78 -0.35 3.06
CA ILE A 214 -3.40 0.56 2.08
C ILE A 214 -3.24 2.04 2.39
N GLN A 215 -3.15 2.44 3.67
CA GLN A 215 -3.17 3.86 4.02
C GLN A 215 -2.03 4.67 3.39
N ALA A 216 -0.83 4.10 3.26
CA ALA A 216 0.28 4.79 2.60
C ALA A 216 0.08 4.95 1.09
N LEU A 217 -0.59 3.98 0.47
CA LEU A 217 -0.80 3.93 -0.98
C LEU A 217 -1.91 4.87 -1.45
N MET A 218 -2.91 5.15 -0.59
CA MET A 218 -4.04 6.03 -0.93
C MET A 218 -3.59 7.43 -1.37
N PRO A 219 -2.81 8.22 -0.58
CA PRO A 219 -2.39 9.55 -1.00
C PRO A 219 -1.42 9.53 -2.19
N ILE A 220 -0.65 8.45 -2.38
CA ILE A 220 0.22 8.29 -3.57
C ILE A 220 -0.64 8.15 -4.83
N ILE A 221 -1.63 7.26 -4.82
CA ILE A 221 -2.51 7.01 -5.97
C ILE A 221 -3.37 8.23 -6.28
N GLN A 222 -3.98 8.82 -5.25
CA GLN A 222 -4.82 10.02 -5.39
C GLN A 222 -4.01 11.21 -5.91
N GLY A 223 -2.81 11.43 -5.37
CA GLY A 223 -1.88 12.46 -5.81
C GLY A 223 -1.40 12.28 -7.24
N ALA A 224 -1.36 11.05 -7.75
CA ALA A 224 -1.08 10.74 -9.14
C ALA A 224 -2.33 10.85 -10.06
N GLY A 225 -3.53 11.12 -9.52
CA GLY A 225 -4.78 11.26 -10.27
C GLY A 225 -5.63 10.00 -10.37
N GLY A 226 -5.27 8.94 -9.64
CA GLY A 226 -6.04 7.71 -9.55
C GLY A 226 -7.12 7.74 -8.47
N VAL A 227 -7.85 6.63 -8.34
CA VAL A 227 -8.93 6.42 -7.36
C VAL A 227 -8.69 5.14 -6.60
N VAL A 228 -8.92 5.17 -5.28
CA VAL A 228 -8.88 3.98 -4.41
C VAL A 228 -10.15 3.96 -3.58
N THR A 229 -10.85 2.82 -3.58
CA THR A 229 -12.04 2.59 -2.75
C THR A 229 -12.10 1.13 -2.32
N ARG A 230 -13.01 0.82 -1.42
CA ARG A 230 -13.48 -0.56 -1.28
C ARG A 230 -14.32 -0.96 -2.50
N TRP A 231 -14.58 -2.26 -2.66
CA TRP A 231 -15.41 -2.79 -3.77
C TRP A 231 -16.86 -2.29 -3.74
N ASP A 232 -17.34 -1.86 -2.58
CA ASP A 232 -18.66 -1.22 -2.45
C ASP A 232 -18.65 0.29 -2.76
N GLY A 233 -17.50 0.84 -3.15
CA GLY A 233 -17.29 2.27 -3.41
C GLY A 233 -17.00 3.10 -2.14
N GLY A 234 -16.97 2.47 -0.96
CA GLY A 234 -16.68 3.12 0.31
C GLY A 234 -15.21 3.46 0.50
N ASP A 235 -14.91 4.14 1.61
CA ASP A 235 -13.56 4.53 2.02
C ASP A 235 -12.71 3.29 2.36
N ALA A 236 -11.50 3.23 1.79
CA ALA A 236 -10.58 2.10 1.92
C ALA A 236 -9.59 2.25 3.09
N GLN A 237 -9.57 3.37 3.82
CA GLN A 237 -8.53 3.60 4.85
C GLN A 237 -8.49 2.55 5.97
N ASN A 238 -9.60 1.86 6.22
CA ASN A 238 -9.68 0.80 7.21
C ASN A 238 -9.42 -0.60 6.62
N GLY A 239 -8.94 -0.67 5.39
CA GLY A 239 -8.73 -1.91 4.67
C GLY A 239 -10.03 -2.54 4.16
N GLY A 240 -10.02 -3.86 3.99
CA GLY A 240 -11.10 -4.64 3.40
C GLY A 240 -10.81 -5.02 1.95
N ASP A 241 -11.85 -5.23 1.17
CA ASP A 241 -11.72 -5.55 -0.25
C ASP A 241 -11.52 -4.27 -1.05
N VAL A 242 -10.32 -4.07 -1.57
CA VAL A 242 -9.89 -2.79 -2.15
C VAL A 242 -9.73 -2.90 -3.67
N ILE A 243 -10.12 -1.83 -4.34
CA ILE A 243 -9.84 -1.60 -5.76
C ILE A 243 -9.17 -0.24 -5.94
N ALA A 244 -8.09 -0.21 -6.73
CA ALA A 244 -7.46 0.99 -7.22
C ALA A 244 -7.50 1.05 -8.74
N CYS A 245 -7.77 2.22 -9.30
CA CYS A 245 -7.76 2.46 -10.74
C CYS A 245 -7.02 3.74 -11.08
N GLY A 246 -6.25 3.70 -12.17
CA GLY A 246 -5.59 4.89 -12.70
C GLY A 246 -6.54 5.89 -13.35
N ASP A 247 -7.66 5.43 -13.90
CA ASP A 247 -8.68 6.25 -14.54
C ASP A 247 -10.01 6.15 -13.77
N PRO A 248 -10.57 7.27 -13.26
CA PRO A 248 -11.85 7.27 -12.53
C PRO A 248 -13.02 6.69 -13.34
N ARG A 249 -12.98 6.78 -14.67
CA ARG A 249 -14.04 6.22 -15.54
C ARG A 249 -13.98 4.70 -15.58
N LEU A 250 -12.77 4.14 -15.59
CA LEU A 250 -12.56 2.69 -15.50
C LEU A 250 -13.02 2.17 -14.15
N HIS A 251 -12.70 2.89 -13.06
CA HIS A 251 -13.15 2.57 -11.72
C HIS A 251 -14.69 2.49 -11.64
N ALA A 252 -15.41 3.49 -12.17
CA ALA A 252 -16.87 3.49 -12.18
C ALA A 252 -17.44 2.28 -12.92
N GLN A 253 -16.88 1.92 -14.09
CA GLN A 253 -17.30 0.73 -14.87
C GLN A 253 -17.13 -0.57 -14.04
N ILE A 254 -16.03 -0.68 -13.31
CA ILE A 254 -15.77 -1.89 -12.52
C ILE A 254 -16.73 -1.97 -11.32
N LEU A 255 -17.03 -0.86 -10.64
CA LEU A 255 -18.00 -0.85 -9.56
C LEU A 255 -19.41 -1.23 -10.05
N GLU A 256 -19.83 -0.76 -11.24
CA GLU A 256 -21.10 -1.19 -11.85
C GLU A 256 -21.11 -2.70 -12.18
N LEU A 257 -19.97 -3.23 -12.65
CA LEU A 257 -19.80 -4.64 -12.94
C LEU A 257 -19.88 -5.50 -11.65
N MET A 258 -19.33 -5.01 -10.54
CA MET A 258 -19.39 -5.67 -9.23
C MET A 258 -20.81 -5.70 -8.64
N GLN A 259 -21.58 -4.63 -8.82
CA GLN A 259 -22.97 -4.54 -8.31
C GLN A 259 -23.96 -5.41 -9.11
N SER A 260 -23.61 -5.78 -10.34
CA SER A 260 -24.47 -6.59 -11.24
C SER A 260 -24.13 -8.08 -11.19
N SER A 261 -23.22 -8.50 -10.34
CA SER A 261 -22.76 -9.88 -10.14
C SER A 261 -23.26 -10.45 -8.84
#